data_d32fb4e849f8e399ffd8436c5b48c816
#
_entry.id   d32fb4e849f8e399ffd8436c5b48c816
#
_cell.length_a   1.000
_cell.length_b   1.000
_cell.length_c   1.000
_cell.angle_alpha   90.00
_cell.angle_beta   90.00
_cell.angle_gamma   90.00
#
_symmetry.space_group_name_H-M   'P 1'
#
loop_
_entity.id
_entity.type
_entity.pdbx_description
1 polymer ?
#
loop_
_entity_poly.entity_id
_entity_poly.type
_entity_poly.pdbx_seq_one_letter_code
_entity_poly.pdbx_strand_id
1 'polypeptide(L)'
;VTGTSGRNVLLLVNRSRSGAEDVAEQFVAGLARAGINVRVTVDDEIGSRLPGVSAIGEPSEAARDCELVFVLGGDGTILRGAELARPHGTPLLGINLGRVGFLAEAERGDGGSVVAAVSTRSYAVEERMAIDVVVNLDGIEIARSWALNEASVEKASRERMLNLVVEIDGRPLSRWGADGVVCATPTGSTAYAFSAGGPIVWPEVEALLMVPLSAHALFARPVVVAPSSVLAVELMKEPPGAVLWCDGRRLIELPPGARVEVRRSPEPVRLARLHARPFTDRLVRKFQLPVIGWHGATEAESQA
;
A
#
# COMPACT_ATOMS: atom_id res chain seq x y z
N VAL A 1 -22.09 -24.37 -25.21
CA VAL A 1 -21.01 -23.57 -25.79
C VAL A 1 -20.05 -23.27 -24.65
N THR A 2 -19.02 -24.09 -24.48
CA THR A 2 -17.94 -23.86 -23.54
C THR A 2 -17.11 -22.70 -24.08
N GLY A 3 -17.41 -21.47 -23.62
CA GLY A 3 -16.58 -20.32 -23.88
C GLY A 3 -15.21 -20.57 -23.28
N THR A 4 -14.17 -20.59 -24.10
CA THR A 4 -12.79 -20.43 -23.66
C THR A 4 -12.73 -19.07 -22.98
N SER A 5 -12.77 -19.06 -21.64
CA SER A 5 -12.56 -17.85 -20.85
C SER A 5 -11.16 -17.33 -21.18
N GLY A 6 -11.09 -16.33 -22.05
CA GLY A 6 -9.82 -15.70 -22.42
C GLY A 6 -9.16 -15.15 -21.16
N ARG A 7 -7.82 -15.19 -21.11
CA ARG A 7 -7.04 -14.58 -20.02
C ARG A 7 -7.30 -13.08 -20.01
N ASN A 8 -7.60 -12.52 -18.84
CA ASN A 8 -7.87 -11.10 -18.67
C ASN A 8 -6.89 -10.50 -17.65
N VAL A 9 -6.47 -9.30 -17.91
CA VAL A 9 -5.72 -8.48 -16.94
C VAL A 9 -6.36 -7.11 -16.84
N LEU A 10 -6.32 -6.52 -15.65
CA LEU A 10 -6.70 -5.13 -15.45
C LEU A 10 -5.46 -4.25 -15.52
N LEU A 11 -5.48 -3.18 -16.29
CA LEU A 11 -4.41 -2.19 -16.39
C LEU A 11 -4.83 -0.88 -15.72
N LEU A 12 -3.99 -0.36 -14.83
CA LEU A 12 -4.09 0.98 -14.26
C LEU A 12 -2.87 1.80 -14.65
N VAL A 13 -3.08 3.01 -15.14
CA VAL A 13 -2.00 3.89 -15.58
C VAL A 13 -2.00 5.19 -14.78
N ASN A 14 -0.83 5.58 -14.29
CA ASN A 14 -0.66 6.89 -13.64
C ASN A 14 -0.34 7.97 -14.67
N ARG A 15 -1.33 8.77 -15.03
CA ARG A 15 -1.23 9.85 -16.02
C ARG A 15 -0.23 10.96 -15.66
N SER A 16 0.09 11.14 -14.38
CA SER A 16 1.05 12.17 -13.95
C SER A 16 2.50 11.83 -14.29
N ARG A 17 2.75 10.64 -14.86
CA ARG A 17 4.09 10.19 -15.21
C ARG A 17 4.37 10.37 -16.68
N SER A 18 5.43 11.13 -17.00
CA SER A 18 5.88 11.31 -18.39
C SER A 18 6.14 9.97 -19.08
N GLY A 19 5.62 9.79 -20.29
CA GLY A 19 5.76 8.58 -21.12
C GLY A 19 5.03 7.35 -20.54
N ALA A 20 4.06 7.54 -19.66
CA ALA A 20 3.21 6.45 -19.18
C ALA A 20 2.36 5.84 -20.30
N GLU A 21 1.91 6.66 -21.24
CA GLU A 21 1.10 6.26 -22.39
C GLU A 21 1.89 5.33 -23.32
N ASP A 22 3.11 5.72 -23.72
CA ASP A 22 3.99 4.90 -24.57
C ASP A 22 4.27 3.50 -23.95
N VAL A 23 4.51 3.48 -22.63
CA VAL A 23 4.72 2.23 -21.90
C VAL A 23 3.45 1.39 -21.88
N ALA A 24 2.29 2.02 -21.64
CA ALA A 24 1.01 1.34 -21.62
C ALA A 24 0.67 0.74 -22.99
N GLU A 25 0.88 1.48 -24.08
CA GLU A 25 0.69 0.97 -25.45
C GLU A 25 1.55 -0.26 -25.73
N GLN A 26 2.85 -0.22 -25.38
CA GLN A 26 3.75 -1.34 -25.54
C GLN A 26 3.29 -2.57 -24.76
N PHE A 27 2.81 -2.38 -23.52
CA PHE A 27 2.26 -3.45 -22.70
C PHE A 27 1.00 -4.05 -23.30
N VAL A 28 0.03 -3.22 -23.68
CA VAL A 28 -1.22 -3.67 -24.31
C VAL A 28 -0.93 -4.47 -25.59
N ALA A 29 -0.07 -3.94 -26.45
CA ALA A 29 0.31 -4.63 -27.68
C ALA A 29 1.03 -5.96 -27.40
N GLY A 30 1.89 -6.01 -26.38
CA GLY A 30 2.59 -7.22 -25.96
C GLY A 30 1.64 -8.30 -25.44
N LEU A 31 0.73 -7.93 -24.54
CA LEU A 31 -0.27 -8.83 -23.96
C LEU A 31 -1.26 -9.34 -25.02
N ALA A 32 -1.72 -8.47 -25.91
CA ALA A 32 -2.61 -8.86 -27.01
C ALA A 32 -1.97 -9.91 -27.93
N ARG A 33 -0.66 -9.78 -28.26
CA ARG A 33 0.09 -10.81 -29.02
C ARG A 33 0.18 -12.14 -28.29
N ALA A 34 0.14 -12.12 -26.95
CA ALA A 34 0.11 -13.31 -26.12
C ALA A 34 -1.32 -13.86 -25.90
N GLY A 35 -2.34 -13.31 -26.55
CA GLY A 35 -3.74 -13.73 -26.38
C GLY A 35 -4.36 -13.35 -25.04
N ILE A 36 -3.84 -12.30 -24.38
CA ILE A 36 -4.32 -11.81 -23.09
C ILE A 36 -5.11 -10.52 -23.33
N ASN A 37 -6.35 -10.50 -22.88
CA ASN A 37 -7.23 -9.34 -22.97
C ASN A 37 -6.87 -8.32 -21.90
N VAL A 38 -6.87 -7.04 -22.25
CA VAL A 38 -6.60 -5.94 -21.33
C VAL A 38 -7.90 -5.20 -21.04
N ARG A 39 -8.22 -5.07 -19.74
CA ARG A 39 -9.33 -4.27 -19.22
C ARG A 39 -8.77 -3.00 -18.60
N VAL A 40 -9.56 -1.95 -18.61
CA VAL A 40 -9.29 -0.68 -17.91
C VAL A 40 -10.56 -0.19 -17.25
N THR A 41 -10.45 0.66 -16.22
CA THR A 41 -11.61 1.36 -15.66
C THR A 41 -11.95 2.56 -16.54
N VAL A 42 -13.22 2.91 -16.64
CA VAL A 42 -13.68 4.05 -17.48
C VAL A 42 -13.13 5.40 -17.03
N ASP A 43 -12.75 5.53 -15.76
CA ASP A 43 -12.11 6.70 -15.18
C ASP A 43 -10.59 6.77 -15.43
N ASP A 44 -10.00 5.73 -16.03
CA ASP A 44 -8.60 5.73 -16.49
C ASP A 44 -8.51 6.41 -17.87
N GLU A 45 -8.23 7.72 -17.86
CA GLU A 45 -8.20 8.54 -19.07
C GLU A 45 -7.18 8.10 -20.12
N ILE A 46 -6.03 7.52 -19.68
CA ILE A 46 -5.03 7.00 -20.62
C ILE A 46 -5.49 5.61 -21.08
N GLY A 47 -5.77 4.73 -20.13
CA GLY A 47 -6.16 3.36 -20.42
C GLY A 47 -7.33 3.27 -21.40
N SER A 48 -8.38 4.11 -21.22
CA SER A 48 -9.56 4.10 -22.05
C SER A 48 -9.33 4.53 -23.51
N ARG A 49 -8.20 5.20 -23.81
CA ARG A 49 -7.81 5.63 -25.17
C ARG A 49 -6.94 4.63 -25.89
N LEU A 50 -6.38 3.64 -25.15
CA LEU A 50 -5.48 2.65 -25.73
C LEU A 50 -6.23 1.73 -26.71
N PRO A 51 -5.67 1.40 -27.88
CA PRO A 51 -6.31 0.48 -28.80
C PRO A 51 -6.32 -0.95 -28.23
N GLY A 52 -7.43 -1.66 -28.43
CA GLY A 52 -7.56 -3.07 -28.07
C GLY A 52 -7.83 -3.34 -26.58
N VAL A 53 -8.21 -2.32 -25.80
CA VAL A 53 -8.64 -2.48 -24.42
C VAL A 53 -10.16 -2.51 -24.27
N SER A 54 -10.64 -3.11 -23.19
CA SER A 54 -12.06 -3.12 -22.81
C SER A 54 -12.27 -2.27 -21.57
N ALA A 55 -13.09 -1.21 -21.67
CA ALA A 55 -13.41 -0.36 -20.54
C ALA A 55 -14.52 -0.97 -19.67
N ILE A 56 -14.31 -1.00 -18.35
CA ILE A 56 -15.27 -1.50 -17.35
C ILE A 56 -15.89 -0.30 -16.62
N GLY A 57 -17.21 -0.23 -16.64
CA GLY A 57 -17.96 0.90 -16.08
C GLY A 57 -18.01 0.92 -14.56
N GLU A 58 -18.04 -0.25 -13.92
CA GLU A 58 -18.06 -0.39 -12.47
C GLU A 58 -16.65 -0.72 -11.94
N PRO A 59 -15.94 0.25 -11.30
CA PRO A 59 -14.57 0.03 -10.84
C PRO A 59 -14.43 -1.14 -9.86
N SER A 60 -15.40 -1.37 -8.99
CA SER A 60 -15.39 -2.47 -8.01
C SER A 60 -15.36 -3.86 -8.68
N GLU A 61 -15.86 -3.97 -9.91
CA GLU A 61 -15.91 -5.19 -10.70
C GLU A 61 -14.75 -5.34 -11.70
N ALA A 62 -13.93 -4.31 -11.82
CA ALA A 62 -12.91 -4.23 -12.89
C ALA A 62 -11.88 -5.37 -12.82
N ALA A 63 -11.50 -5.81 -11.62
CA ALA A 63 -10.56 -6.90 -11.41
C ALA A 63 -11.23 -8.29 -11.37
N ARG A 64 -12.56 -8.39 -11.47
CA ARG A 64 -13.26 -9.68 -11.49
C ARG A 64 -12.82 -10.51 -12.69
N ASP A 65 -12.51 -11.78 -12.46
CA ASP A 65 -12.03 -12.72 -13.47
C ASP A 65 -10.74 -12.28 -14.18
N CYS A 66 -9.97 -11.36 -13.57
CA CYS A 66 -8.63 -11.03 -14.02
C CYS A 66 -7.60 -11.90 -13.30
N GLU A 67 -6.59 -12.36 -14.04
CA GLU A 67 -5.47 -13.11 -13.46
C GLU A 67 -4.44 -12.20 -12.78
N LEU A 68 -4.36 -10.94 -13.20
CA LEU A 68 -3.47 -9.92 -12.66
C LEU A 68 -4.07 -8.52 -12.77
N VAL A 69 -3.70 -7.66 -11.83
CA VAL A 69 -3.85 -6.21 -11.95
C VAL A 69 -2.47 -5.61 -12.22
N PHE A 70 -2.27 -5.07 -13.41
CA PHE A 70 -1.08 -4.33 -13.78
C PHE A 70 -1.20 -2.87 -13.36
N VAL A 71 -0.16 -2.36 -12.73
CA VAL A 71 -0.11 -0.97 -12.29
C VAL A 71 1.14 -0.30 -12.86
N LEU A 72 0.95 0.62 -13.79
CA LEU A 72 1.99 1.49 -14.32
C LEU A 72 2.05 2.77 -13.50
N GLY A 73 2.95 2.83 -12.49
CA GLY A 73 3.04 3.97 -11.57
C GLY A 73 3.93 3.72 -10.37
N GLY A 74 3.82 4.57 -9.36
CA GLY A 74 4.51 4.40 -8.07
C GLY A 74 3.62 3.74 -7.01
N ASP A 75 4.13 3.67 -5.77
CA ASP A 75 3.47 3.00 -4.65
C ASP A 75 2.02 3.49 -4.44
N GLY A 76 1.75 4.82 -4.54
CA GLY A 76 0.39 5.35 -4.42
C GLY A 76 -0.60 4.83 -5.49
N THR A 77 -0.11 4.55 -6.72
CA THR A 77 -0.95 3.95 -7.76
C THR A 77 -1.15 2.45 -7.49
N ILE A 78 -0.15 1.79 -6.90
CA ILE A 78 -0.26 0.38 -6.48
C ILE A 78 -1.29 0.24 -5.35
N LEU A 79 -1.33 1.18 -4.40
CA LEU A 79 -2.38 1.22 -3.37
C LEU A 79 -3.78 1.36 -3.98
N ARG A 80 -3.95 2.20 -5.02
CA ARG A 80 -5.21 2.25 -5.78
C ARG A 80 -5.52 0.92 -6.46
N GLY A 81 -4.52 0.27 -7.05
CA GLY A 81 -4.67 -1.06 -7.62
C GLY A 81 -5.10 -2.10 -6.59
N ALA A 82 -4.58 -2.02 -5.37
CA ALA A 82 -4.95 -2.90 -4.27
C ALA A 82 -6.44 -2.76 -3.88
N GLU A 83 -7.01 -1.56 -3.96
CA GLU A 83 -8.43 -1.33 -3.70
C GLU A 83 -9.33 -2.09 -4.69
N LEU A 84 -8.90 -2.21 -5.95
CA LEU A 84 -9.64 -2.93 -6.98
C LEU A 84 -9.37 -4.45 -6.95
N ALA A 85 -8.14 -4.83 -6.65
CA ALA A 85 -7.67 -6.22 -6.72
C ALA A 85 -8.11 -7.07 -5.53
N ARG A 86 -8.03 -6.50 -4.31
CA ARG A 86 -8.22 -7.23 -3.04
C ARG A 86 -9.59 -7.90 -2.91
N PRO A 87 -10.73 -7.26 -3.27
CA PRO A 87 -12.04 -7.90 -3.18
C PRO A 87 -12.18 -9.17 -4.02
N HIS A 88 -11.35 -9.32 -5.04
CA HIS A 88 -11.35 -10.49 -5.95
C HIS A 88 -10.17 -11.43 -5.69
N GLY A 89 -9.31 -11.12 -4.74
CA GLY A 89 -8.08 -11.88 -4.48
C GLY A 89 -7.08 -11.87 -5.65
N THR A 90 -7.20 -10.92 -6.57
CA THR A 90 -6.38 -10.81 -7.77
C THR A 90 -4.99 -10.27 -7.41
N PRO A 91 -3.89 -10.93 -7.82
CA PRO A 91 -2.55 -10.40 -7.59
C PRO A 91 -2.28 -9.10 -8.33
N LEU A 92 -1.46 -8.22 -7.73
CA LEU A 92 -0.99 -6.96 -8.34
C LEU A 92 0.45 -7.09 -8.83
N LEU A 93 0.75 -6.54 -9.99
CA LEU A 93 2.10 -6.36 -10.49
C LEU A 93 2.36 -4.89 -10.76
N GLY A 94 3.18 -4.27 -9.93
CA GLY A 94 3.55 -2.86 -10.06
C GLY A 94 4.79 -2.67 -10.92
N ILE A 95 4.71 -1.76 -11.90
CA ILE A 95 5.82 -1.33 -12.73
C ILE A 95 6.08 0.14 -12.45
N ASN A 96 7.28 0.42 -11.98
CA ASN A 96 7.66 1.77 -11.62
C ASN A 96 8.01 2.60 -12.85
N LEU A 97 7.33 3.73 -13.00
CA LEU A 97 7.61 4.70 -14.07
C LEU A 97 8.51 5.86 -13.62
N GLY A 98 9.07 5.80 -12.43
CA GLY A 98 9.85 6.90 -11.88
C GLY A 98 10.77 6.48 -10.73
N ARG A 99 10.60 7.12 -9.55
CA ARG A 99 11.45 6.84 -8.39
C ARG A 99 11.16 5.47 -7.80
N VAL A 100 12.20 4.77 -7.38
CA VAL A 100 12.12 3.45 -6.72
C VAL A 100 11.13 3.47 -5.56
N GLY A 101 10.14 2.56 -5.61
CA GLY A 101 9.17 2.30 -4.55
C GLY A 101 9.45 0.98 -3.83
N PHE A 102 8.67 0.67 -2.81
CA PHE A 102 8.75 -0.60 -2.08
C PHE A 102 7.82 -1.68 -2.64
N LEU A 103 6.74 -1.28 -3.31
CA LEU A 103 5.70 -2.19 -3.80
C LEU A 103 5.94 -2.62 -5.25
N ALA A 104 6.52 -1.76 -6.09
CA ALA A 104 6.79 -2.06 -7.48
C ALA A 104 7.81 -3.20 -7.64
N GLU A 105 7.62 -4.03 -8.67
CA GLU A 105 8.46 -5.19 -8.96
C GLU A 105 9.44 -4.94 -10.11
N ALA A 106 9.01 -4.19 -11.12
CA ALA A 106 9.77 -3.92 -12.34
C ALA A 106 9.93 -2.42 -12.58
N GLU A 107 10.84 -2.06 -13.46
CA GLU A 107 11.07 -0.69 -13.90
C GLU A 107 10.61 -0.51 -15.36
N ARG A 108 10.57 0.75 -15.80
CA ARG A 108 10.11 1.14 -17.14
C ARG A 108 10.76 0.36 -18.29
N GLY A 109 12.06 0.02 -18.12
CA GLY A 109 12.83 -0.72 -19.14
C GLY A 109 12.51 -2.22 -19.23
N ASP A 110 11.81 -2.77 -18.24
CA ASP A 110 11.59 -4.21 -18.12
C ASP A 110 10.34 -4.71 -18.89
N GLY A 111 9.71 -3.86 -19.70
CA GLY A 111 8.42 -4.15 -20.34
C GLY A 111 8.36 -5.49 -21.09
N GLY A 112 9.37 -5.80 -21.86
CA GLY A 112 9.42 -7.06 -22.63
C GLY A 112 9.52 -8.29 -21.72
N SER A 113 10.34 -8.25 -20.69
CA SER A 113 10.51 -9.35 -19.72
C SER A 113 9.27 -9.57 -18.87
N VAL A 114 8.59 -8.49 -18.49
CA VAL A 114 7.32 -8.54 -17.74
C VAL A 114 6.23 -9.22 -18.60
N VAL A 115 6.04 -8.78 -19.84
CA VAL A 115 5.07 -9.40 -20.77
C VAL A 115 5.37 -10.88 -20.96
N ALA A 116 6.65 -11.25 -21.16
CA ALA A 116 7.05 -12.65 -21.30
C ALA A 116 6.73 -13.47 -20.04
N ALA A 117 7.07 -12.95 -18.86
CA ALA A 117 6.78 -13.62 -17.60
C ALA A 117 5.28 -13.83 -17.36
N VAL A 118 4.46 -12.84 -17.68
CA VAL A 118 3.00 -12.96 -17.56
C VAL A 118 2.44 -13.93 -18.60
N SER A 119 2.92 -13.88 -19.84
CA SER A 119 2.49 -14.80 -20.89
C SER A 119 2.69 -16.25 -20.50
N THR A 120 3.82 -16.56 -19.87
CA THR A 120 4.19 -17.92 -19.40
C THR A 120 3.78 -18.22 -17.97
N ARG A 121 3.16 -17.25 -17.26
CA ARG A 121 2.85 -17.32 -15.81
C ARG A 121 4.07 -17.58 -14.93
N SER A 122 5.24 -17.09 -15.36
CA SER A 122 6.50 -17.22 -14.62
C SER A 122 6.64 -16.09 -13.58
N TYR A 123 5.74 -16.07 -12.61
CA TYR A 123 5.78 -15.15 -11.46
C TYR A 123 5.31 -15.88 -10.20
N ALA A 124 5.83 -15.49 -9.06
CA ALA A 124 5.35 -15.94 -7.76
C ALA A 124 4.30 -14.95 -7.21
N VAL A 125 3.42 -15.43 -6.35
CA VAL A 125 2.47 -14.57 -5.63
C VAL A 125 2.87 -14.53 -4.17
N GLU A 126 3.12 -13.33 -3.68
CA GLU A 126 3.46 -13.03 -2.29
C GLU A 126 2.25 -12.39 -1.60
N GLU A 127 1.86 -12.91 -0.46
CA GLU A 127 0.80 -12.32 0.35
C GLU A 127 1.38 -11.28 1.31
N ARG A 128 0.77 -10.11 1.34
CA ARG A 128 1.10 -9.01 2.25
C ARG A 128 -0.02 -8.83 3.25
N MET A 129 0.36 -8.83 4.52
CA MET A 129 -0.55 -8.55 5.61
C MET A 129 -1.23 -7.20 5.39
N ALA A 130 -2.55 -7.17 5.54
CA ALA A 130 -3.36 -5.96 5.60
C ALA A 130 -3.97 -5.80 7.00
N ILE A 131 -4.48 -4.63 7.30
CA ILE A 131 -5.22 -4.34 8.53
C ILE A 131 -6.66 -3.98 8.23
N ASP A 132 -7.58 -4.49 9.03
CA ASP A 132 -8.96 -4.03 9.08
C ASP A 132 -9.08 -2.92 10.13
N VAL A 133 -9.87 -1.91 9.80
CA VAL A 133 -10.09 -0.72 10.62
C VAL A 133 -11.58 -0.54 10.85
N VAL A 134 -11.99 -0.51 12.11
CA VAL A 134 -13.38 -0.33 12.52
C VAL A 134 -13.49 0.92 13.37
N VAL A 135 -14.44 1.78 13.05
CA VAL A 135 -14.74 2.99 13.81
C VAL A 135 -16.05 2.80 14.56
N ASN A 136 -15.99 2.94 15.88
CA ASN A 136 -17.14 2.85 16.77
C ASN A 136 -17.41 4.20 17.45
N LEU A 137 -18.67 4.53 17.67
CA LEU A 137 -19.12 5.65 18.49
C LEU A 137 -20.19 5.14 19.45
N ASP A 138 -19.96 5.34 20.75
CA ASP A 138 -20.85 4.85 21.84
C ASP A 138 -21.21 3.36 21.69
N GLY A 139 -20.26 2.53 21.23
CA GLY A 139 -20.41 1.09 21.02
C GLY A 139 -21.06 0.66 19.71
N ILE A 140 -21.43 1.61 18.86
CA ILE A 140 -22.03 1.33 17.54
C ILE A 140 -20.96 1.53 16.46
N GLU A 141 -20.82 0.56 15.56
CA GLU A 141 -19.96 0.70 14.38
C GLU A 141 -20.56 1.74 13.43
N ILE A 142 -19.80 2.80 13.16
CA ILE A 142 -20.19 3.90 12.26
C ILE A 142 -19.44 3.88 10.94
N ALA A 143 -18.30 3.22 10.87
CA ALA A 143 -17.53 3.08 9.63
C ALA A 143 -16.58 1.88 9.71
N ARG A 144 -16.23 1.36 8.53
CA ARG A 144 -15.25 0.29 8.35
C ARG A 144 -14.36 0.60 7.14
N SER A 145 -13.08 0.28 7.27
CA SER A 145 -12.10 0.37 6.18
C SER A 145 -11.01 -0.69 6.37
N TRP A 146 -9.97 -0.61 5.58
CA TRP A 146 -8.78 -1.46 5.67
C TRP A 146 -7.56 -0.69 5.20
N ALA A 147 -6.34 -1.20 5.41
CA ALA A 147 -5.14 -0.61 4.83
C ALA A 147 -4.07 -1.67 4.53
N LEU A 148 -3.28 -1.44 3.48
CA LEU A 148 -2.08 -2.20 3.18
C LEU A 148 -0.88 -1.64 3.93
N ASN A 149 -0.74 -0.31 3.96
CA ASN A 149 0.35 0.35 4.67
C ASN A 149 -0.06 0.69 6.10
N GLU A 150 -0.97 1.67 6.26
CA GLU A 150 -1.31 2.19 7.58
C GLU A 150 -2.71 2.81 7.63
N ALA A 151 -3.22 2.85 8.85
CA ALA A 151 -4.33 3.69 9.27
C ALA A 151 -3.79 4.78 10.20
N SER A 152 -3.97 6.06 9.86
CA SER A 152 -3.56 7.17 10.72
C SER A 152 -4.76 7.94 11.23
N VAL A 153 -4.82 8.13 12.55
CA VAL A 153 -5.76 9.03 13.22
C VAL A 153 -5.04 10.35 13.42
N GLU A 154 -5.54 11.41 12.81
CA GLU A 154 -4.86 12.70 12.77
C GLU A 154 -5.82 13.84 13.15
N LYS A 155 -5.28 14.91 13.71
CA LYS A 155 -6.06 16.11 14.02
C LYS A 155 -6.65 16.72 12.74
N ALA A 156 -7.93 17.06 12.78
CA ALA A 156 -8.61 17.74 11.69
C ALA A 156 -8.21 19.22 11.55
N SER A 157 -7.69 19.83 12.63
CA SER A 157 -7.31 21.24 12.71
C SER A 157 -5.86 21.40 13.17
N ARG A 158 -5.17 22.43 12.64
CA ARG A 158 -3.77 22.72 13.04
C ARG A 158 -3.66 23.29 14.45
N GLU A 159 -4.72 23.89 14.98
CA GLU A 159 -4.66 24.74 16.16
C GLU A 159 -4.61 23.98 17.49
N ARG A 160 -5.09 22.73 17.53
CA ARG A 160 -5.19 21.95 18.76
C ARG A 160 -4.65 20.54 18.58
N MET A 161 -3.97 20.04 19.60
CA MET A 161 -3.62 18.62 19.72
C MET A 161 -4.86 17.79 19.99
N LEU A 162 -4.84 16.54 19.56
CA LEU A 162 -5.81 15.54 19.97
C LEU A 162 -5.47 15.06 21.39
N ASN A 163 -6.50 14.93 22.23
CA ASN A 163 -6.44 14.14 23.45
C ASN A 163 -7.00 12.74 23.12
N LEU A 164 -6.18 11.73 23.28
CA LEU A 164 -6.56 10.35 22.94
C LEU A 164 -5.97 9.35 23.94
N VAL A 165 -6.65 8.21 24.05
CA VAL A 165 -6.16 7.04 24.78
C VAL A 165 -5.79 5.97 23.75
N VAL A 166 -4.60 5.43 23.88
CA VAL A 166 -4.17 4.28 23.09
C VAL A 166 -4.26 3.01 23.93
N GLU A 167 -4.73 1.95 23.32
CA GLU A 167 -4.94 0.66 23.96
C GLU A 167 -4.34 -0.47 23.12
N ILE A 168 -3.96 -1.54 23.79
CA ILE A 168 -3.55 -2.81 23.20
C ILE A 168 -4.33 -3.92 23.91
N ASP A 169 -5.02 -4.75 23.12
CA ASP A 169 -5.82 -5.88 23.61
C ASP A 169 -6.84 -5.49 24.70
N GLY A 170 -7.50 -4.34 24.49
CA GLY A 170 -8.51 -3.80 25.40
C GLY A 170 -7.95 -3.25 26.71
N ARG A 171 -6.64 -3.05 26.80
CA ARG A 171 -5.98 -2.47 27.97
C ARG A 171 -5.38 -1.10 27.61
N PRO A 172 -5.75 -0.03 28.34
CA PRO A 172 -5.13 1.28 28.16
C PRO A 172 -3.61 1.21 28.37
N LEU A 173 -2.85 1.67 27.36
CA LEU A 173 -1.40 1.78 27.42
C LEU A 173 -0.99 3.17 27.90
N SER A 174 -1.56 4.21 27.30
CA SER A 174 -1.22 5.60 27.63
C SER A 174 -2.29 6.57 27.16
N ARG A 175 -2.32 7.76 27.78
CA ARG A 175 -3.06 8.92 27.28
C ARG A 175 -2.08 9.91 26.69
N TRP A 176 -2.36 10.36 25.46
CA TRP A 176 -1.50 11.28 24.73
C TRP A 176 -2.23 12.57 24.36
N GLY A 177 -1.52 13.69 24.47
CA GLY A 177 -1.78 14.88 23.69
C GLY A 177 -0.88 14.80 22.47
N ALA A 178 -1.44 14.64 21.25
CA ALA A 178 -0.65 14.34 20.07
C ALA A 178 -1.24 14.98 18.80
N ASP A 179 -0.44 15.05 17.74
CA ASP A 179 -0.95 15.38 16.42
C ASP A 179 -1.70 14.20 15.78
N GLY A 180 -1.42 12.99 16.26
CA GLY A 180 -2.10 11.78 15.83
C GLY A 180 -1.39 10.50 16.23
N VAL A 181 -1.85 9.38 15.66
CA VAL A 181 -1.29 8.03 15.83
C VAL A 181 -1.36 7.30 14.50
N VAL A 182 -0.28 6.63 14.13
CA VAL A 182 -0.22 5.75 12.94
C VAL A 182 -0.24 4.31 13.42
N CYS A 183 -1.19 3.52 12.92
CA CYS A 183 -1.22 2.07 13.08
C CYS A 183 -0.84 1.43 11.74
N ALA A 184 0.27 0.70 11.68
CA ALA A 184 0.84 0.24 10.43
C ALA A 184 1.07 -1.28 10.39
N THR A 185 1.13 -1.78 9.16
CA THR A 185 1.60 -3.13 8.82
C THR A 185 3.14 -3.13 8.64
N PRO A 186 3.79 -4.28 8.50
CA PRO A 186 5.19 -4.35 8.08
C PRO A 186 5.45 -3.65 6.74
N THR A 187 4.52 -3.77 5.78
CA THR A 187 4.59 -3.06 4.50
C THR A 187 4.58 -1.55 4.71
N GLY A 188 3.71 -1.03 5.58
CA GLY A 188 3.60 0.38 5.94
C GLY A 188 4.75 0.90 6.81
N SER A 189 5.58 0.00 7.38
CA SER A 189 6.73 0.40 8.19
C SER A 189 7.76 1.25 7.42
N THR A 190 7.72 1.22 6.08
CA THR A 190 8.56 2.05 5.20
C THR A 190 7.81 3.22 4.56
N ALA A 191 6.56 3.46 4.95
CA ALA A 191 5.70 4.55 4.49
C ALA A 191 5.56 5.66 5.55
N TYR A 192 4.35 6.01 5.95
CA TYR A 192 4.15 7.09 6.91
C TYR A 192 4.70 6.77 8.31
N ALA A 193 4.60 5.51 8.74
CA ALA A 193 5.19 5.09 10.01
C ALA A 193 6.70 5.35 10.08
N PHE A 194 7.44 5.17 8.96
CA PHE A 194 8.86 5.51 8.87
C PHE A 194 9.11 7.00 9.09
N SER A 195 8.34 7.86 8.42
CA SER A 195 8.46 9.32 8.57
C SER A 195 8.12 9.79 9.97
N ALA A 196 7.29 9.03 10.69
CA ALA A 196 6.93 9.26 12.09
C ALA A 196 7.97 8.70 13.09
N GLY A 197 9.09 8.15 12.62
CA GLY A 197 10.14 7.59 13.47
C GLY A 197 9.88 6.16 13.93
N GLY A 198 8.97 5.44 13.29
CA GLY A 198 8.73 4.02 13.50
C GLY A 198 9.89 3.15 12.97
N PRO A 199 10.06 1.93 13.50
CA PRO A 199 11.07 0.99 13.01
C PRO A 199 10.68 0.43 11.65
N ILE A 200 11.69 0.10 10.83
CA ILE A 200 11.48 -0.72 9.63
C ILE A 200 11.27 -2.17 10.07
N VAL A 201 10.21 -2.78 9.58
CA VAL A 201 9.88 -4.19 9.79
C VAL A 201 9.91 -4.90 8.44
N TRP A 202 10.61 -6.04 8.39
CA TRP A 202 10.66 -6.86 7.18
C TRP A 202 9.26 -7.35 6.81
N PRO A 203 8.91 -7.38 5.53
CA PRO A 203 7.57 -7.78 5.09
C PRO A 203 7.13 -9.17 5.55
N GLU A 204 8.08 -10.07 5.76
CA GLU A 204 7.85 -11.45 6.22
C GLU A 204 7.62 -11.54 7.73
N VAL A 205 7.95 -10.48 8.49
CA VAL A 205 7.72 -10.40 9.94
C VAL A 205 6.31 -9.88 10.18
N GLU A 206 5.39 -10.78 10.46
CA GLU A 206 4.03 -10.37 10.77
C GLU A 206 3.97 -9.67 12.14
N ALA A 207 3.60 -8.41 12.13
CA ALA A 207 3.49 -7.56 13.32
C ALA A 207 2.53 -6.39 13.05
N LEU A 208 2.03 -5.77 14.12
CA LEU A 208 1.34 -4.49 14.07
C LEU A 208 2.21 -3.43 14.74
N LEU A 209 2.26 -2.26 14.14
CA LEU A 209 2.99 -1.11 14.66
C LEU A 209 2.01 -0.04 15.12
N MET A 210 2.32 0.62 16.24
CA MET A 210 1.64 1.85 16.67
C MET A 210 2.70 2.93 16.87
N VAL A 211 2.60 4.03 16.14
CA VAL A 211 3.59 5.11 16.12
C VAL A 211 2.91 6.43 16.47
N PRO A 212 3.30 7.10 17.56
CA PRO A 212 2.77 8.42 17.90
C PRO A 212 3.27 9.50 16.97
N LEU A 213 2.41 10.49 16.65
CA LEU A 213 2.76 11.69 15.90
C LEU A 213 2.87 12.87 16.86
N SER A 214 4.08 13.41 17.03
CA SER A 214 4.34 14.59 17.89
C SER A 214 3.66 14.50 19.28
N ALA A 215 3.72 13.33 19.90
CA ALA A 215 3.03 13.13 21.18
C ALA A 215 3.78 13.80 22.35
N HIS A 216 3.03 14.51 23.17
CA HIS A 216 3.46 15.10 24.44
C HIS A 216 3.04 14.18 25.58
N ALA A 217 3.91 13.24 25.95
CA ALA A 217 3.70 12.31 27.06
C ALA A 217 5.06 11.77 27.55
N LEU A 218 5.08 11.29 28.80
CA LEU A 218 6.29 10.65 29.36
C LEU A 218 6.70 9.40 28.59
N PHE A 219 5.71 8.65 28.07
CA PHE A 219 5.91 7.52 27.21
C PHE A 219 5.25 7.77 25.85
N ALA A 220 6.05 8.10 24.85
CA ALA A 220 5.64 8.35 23.46
C ALA A 220 6.65 7.68 22.53
N ARG A 221 6.68 6.35 22.57
CA ARG A 221 7.57 5.54 21.73
C ARG A 221 6.77 4.67 20.78
N PRO A 222 7.27 4.43 19.57
CA PRO A 222 6.71 3.39 18.71
C PRO A 222 6.72 2.05 19.40
N VAL A 223 5.64 1.29 19.27
CA VAL A 223 5.53 -0.07 19.77
C VAL A 223 5.23 -1.03 18.61
N VAL A 224 5.78 -2.24 18.73
CA VAL A 224 5.54 -3.36 17.83
C VAL A 224 4.90 -4.47 18.64
N VAL A 225 3.78 -4.98 18.16
CA VAL A 225 3.00 -6.01 18.85
C VAL A 225 2.71 -7.19 17.94
N ALA A 226 2.24 -8.29 18.52
CA ALA A 226 1.88 -9.48 17.79
C ALA A 226 0.78 -9.19 16.75
N PRO A 227 0.75 -9.91 15.62
CA PRO A 227 -0.29 -9.73 14.59
C PRO A 227 -1.69 -10.11 15.09
N SER A 228 -1.80 -10.87 16.18
CA SER A 228 -3.05 -11.23 16.83
C SER A 228 -3.61 -10.15 17.75
N SER A 229 -2.82 -9.12 18.07
CA SER A 229 -3.25 -8.01 18.94
C SER A 229 -4.26 -7.12 18.25
N VAL A 230 -5.06 -6.43 19.08
CA VAL A 230 -5.96 -5.36 18.65
C VAL A 230 -5.41 -4.05 19.17
N LEU A 231 -5.09 -3.13 18.26
CA LEU A 231 -4.74 -1.76 18.60
C LEU A 231 -6.01 -0.92 18.63
N ALA A 232 -6.15 -0.03 19.61
CA ALA A 232 -7.26 0.91 19.62
C ALA A 232 -6.79 2.33 19.96
N VAL A 233 -7.45 3.29 19.32
CA VAL A 233 -7.27 4.73 19.53
C VAL A 233 -8.63 5.31 19.85
N GLU A 234 -8.82 5.81 21.07
CA GLU A 234 -10.06 6.42 21.53
C GLU A 234 -9.87 7.94 21.67
N LEU A 235 -10.68 8.69 20.95
CA LEU A 235 -10.72 10.15 21.06
C LEU A 235 -11.48 10.55 22.32
N MET A 236 -10.97 11.53 23.02
CA MET A 236 -11.72 12.14 24.11
C MET A 236 -12.97 12.87 23.58
N LYS A 237 -14.03 12.93 24.40
CA LYS A 237 -15.31 13.56 24.01
C LYS A 237 -15.24 15.09 23.82
N GLU A 238 -14.05 15.68 23.97
CA GLU A 238 -13.82 17.10 23.80
C GLU A 238 -13.41 17.45 22.35
N PRO A 239 -13.92 18.55 21.78
CA PRO A 239 -13.44 19.04 20.47
C PRO A 239 -11.95 19.39 20.51
N PRO A 240 -11.21 19.25 19.39
CA PRO A 240 -11.68 19.04 18.02
C PRO A 240 -11.91 17.57 17.67
N GLY A 241 -12.67 17.33 16.60
CA GLY A 241 -12.72 16.04 15.93
C GLY A 241 -11.38 15.70 15.26
N ALA A 242 -11.28 14.48 14.79
CA ALA A 242 -10.12 13.98 14.09
C ALA A 242 -10.52 13.43 12.71
N VAL A 243 -9.53 13.03 11.93
CA VAL A 243 -9.71 12.31 10.67
C VAL A 243 -8.93 11.02 10.72
N LEU A 244 -9.49 9.98 10.12
CA LEU A 244 -8.84 8.71 9.88
C LEU A 244 -8.51 8.61 8.39
N TRP A 245 -7.24 8.38 8.09
CA TRP A 245 -6.80 8.05 6.75
C TRP A 245 -6.37 6.59 6.68
N CYS A 246 -6.83 5.87 5.67
CA CYS A 246 -6.34 4.54 5.34
C CYS A 246 -5.54 4.61 4.03
N ASP A 247 -4.26 4.24 4.09
CA ASP A 247 -3.28 4.32 2.99
C ASP A 247 -3.14 5.73 2.38
N GLY A 248 -3.44 6.79 3.15
CA GLY A 248 -3.46 8.17 2.68
C GLY A 248 -4.49 8.45 1.58
N ARG A 249 -5.48 7.58 1.39
CA ARG A 249 -6.42 7.61 0.27
C ARG A 249 -7.89 7.66 0.71
N ARG A 250 -8.27 6.89 1.69
CA ARG A 250 -9.64 6.78 2.18
C ARG A 250 -9.76 7.54 3.48
N LEU A 251 -10.57 8.60 3.44
CA LEU A 251 -10.83 9.50 4.58
C LEU A 251 -12.13 9.12 5.27
N ILE A 252 -12.10 9.09 6.59
CA ILE A 252 -13.27 8.99 7.46
C ILE A 252 -13.16 10.09 8.51
N GLU A 253 -14.19 10.91 8.65
CA GLU A 253 -14.29 11.89 9.72
C GLU A 253 -14.59 11.20 11.05
N LEU A 254 -13.86 11.59 12.10
CA LEU A 254 -14.01 11.03 13.43
C LEU A 254 -14.63 12.07 14.39
N PRO A 255 -15.85 11.85 14.84
CA PRO A 255 -16.43 12.70 15.88
C PRO A 255 -15.70 12.53 17.23
N PRO A 256 -15.78 13.52 18.14
CA PRO A 256 -15.31 13.36 19.51
C PRO A 256 -15.92 12.13 20.18
N GLY A 257 -15.11 11.35 20.89
CA GLY A 257 -15.52 10.09 21.50
C GLY A 257 -15.48 8.87 20.57
N ALA A 258 -15.08 9.04 19.29
CA ALA A 258 -14.91 7.92 18.40
C ALA A 258 -13.76 7.03 18.85
N ARG A 259 -13.93 5.71 18.67
CA ARG A 259 -12.95 4.67 18.94
C ARG A 259 -12.59 3.98 17.64
N VAL A 260 -11.32 4.02 17.26
CA VAL A 260 -10.78 3.33 16.08
C VAL A 260 -10.09 2.06 16.54
N GLU A 261 -10.53 0.91 16.06
CA GLU A 261 -9.89 -0.38 16.29
C GLU A 261 -9.19 -0.85 15.03
N VAL A 262 -7.96 -1.31 15.19
CA VAL A 262 -7.11 -1.82 14.11
C VAL A 262 -6.64 -3.23 14.46
N ARG A 263 -6.86 -4.15 13.55
CA ARG A 263 -6.46 -5.56 13.70
C ARG A 263 -5.95 -6.10 12.37
N ARG A 264 -5.18 -7.20 12.41
CA ARG A 264 -4.83 -7.94 11.21
C ARG A 264 -6.10 -8.31 10.44
N SER A 265 -6.10 -8.06 9.14
CA SER A 265 -7.16 -8.54 8.26
C SER A 265 -6.97 -10.02 7.91
N PRO A 266 -8.04 -10.81 7.83
CA PRO A 266 -7.98 -12.17 7.28
C PRO A 266 -7.70 -12.19 5.77
N GLU A 267 -7.94 -11.09 5.07
CA GLU A 267 -7.75 -10.96 3.63
C GLU A 267 -6.46 -10.21 3.34
N PRO A 268 -5.39 -10.89 2.85
CA PRO A 268 -4.15 -10.25 2.47
C PRO A 268 -4.29 -9.49 1.14
N VAL A 269 -3.31 -8.65 0.84
CA VAL A 269 -3.07 -8.14 -0.51
C VAL A 269 -2.04 -9.04 -1.19
N ARG A 270 -2.31 -9.47 -2.41
CA ARG A 270 -1.44 -10.33 -3.20
C ARG A 270 -0.60 -9.53 -4.17
N LEU A 271 0.72 -9.70 -4.12
CA LEU A 271 1.66 -9.06 -5.03
C LEU A 271 2.32 -10.11 -5.91
N ALA A 272 2.29 -9.90 -7.22
CA ALA A 272 3.03 -10.73 -8.16
C ALA A 272 4.51 -10.30 -8.18
N ARG A 273 5.42 -11.27 -8.08
CA ARG A 273 6.87 -11.12 -8.04
C ARG A 273 7.50 -11.83 -9.21
N LEU A 274 8.28 -11.10 -9.99
CA LEU A 274 9.02 -11.65 -11.13
C LEU A 274 10.36 -12.24 -10.70
N HIS A 275 10.95 -11.65 -9.68
CA HIS A 275 12.27 -12.03 -9.16
C HIS A 275 12.27 -12.07 -7.64
N ALA A 276 12.97 -13.04 -7.07
CA ALA A 276 13.24 -13.11 -5.63
C ALA A 276 14.35 -12.09 -5.28
N ARG A 277 14.01 -10.81 -5.18
CA ARG A 277 14.94 -9.77 -4.74
C ARG A 277 14.84 -9.58 -3.24
N PRO A 278 15.97 -9.65 -2.48
CA PRO A 278 15.97 -9.38 -1.06
C PRO A 278 15.40 -8.00 -0.74
N PHE A 279 14.68 -7.89 0.37
CA PHE A 279 14.13 -6.61 0.83
C PHE A 279 15.24 -5.57 1.12
N THR A 280 16.40 -6.05 1.57
CA THR A 280 17.61 -5.22 1.77
C THR A 280 17.97 -4.40 0.52
N ASP A 281 17.92 -5.01 -0.67
CA ASP A 281 18.26 -4.31 -1.91
C ASP A 281 17.29 -3.16 -2.20
N ARG A 282 16.01 -3.34 -1.85
CA ARG A 282 14.99 -2.28 -1.97
C ARG A 282 15.27 -1.13 -1.01
N LEU A 283 15.69 -1.43 0.24
CA LEU A 283 16.08 -0.41 1.21
C LEU A 283 17.29 0.38 0.75
N VAL A 284 18.36 -0.33 0.33
CA VAL A 284 19.59 0.30 -0.17
C VAL A 284 19.29 1.24 -1.35
N ARG A 285 18.53 0.76 -2.33
CA ARG A 285 18.18 1.56 -3.51
C ARG A 285 17.27 2.75 -3.17
N LYS A 286 16.28 2.54 -2.31
CA LYS A 286 15.30 3.58 -1.94
C LYS A 286 15.93 4.71 -1.15
N PHE A 287 16.76 4.37 -0.16
CA PHE A 287 17.38 5.32 0.75
C PHE A 287 18.81 5.71 0.34
N GLN A 288 19.33 5.14 -0.78
CA GLN A 288 20.70 5.34 -1.24
C GLN A 288 21.72 5.08 -0.12
N LEU A 289 21.50 3.96 0.59
CA LEU A 289 22.34 3.62 1.73
C LEU A 289 23.78 3.31 1.27
N PRO A 290 24.81 3.81 1.97
CA PRO A 290 26.18 3.47 1.67
C PRO A 290 26.44 2.00 2.01
N VAL A 291 26.74 1.18 1.00
CA VAL A 291 27.06 -0.25 1.17
C VAL A 291 28.57 -0.52 1.19
N ILE A 292 29.39 0.47 0.87
CA ILE A 292 30.84 0.42 1.04
C ILE A 292 31.13 0.67 2.52
N GLY A 293 31.87 -0.25 3.13
CA GLY A 293 32.13 -0.24 4.57
C GLY A 293 32.79 1.04 5.07
N TRP A 294 32.74 1.26 6.40
CA TRP A 294 33.25 2.44 7.11
C TRP A 294 34.73 2.81 6.75
N HIS A 295 35.53 1.86 6.28
CA HIS A 295 36.93 2.06 5.92
C HIS A 295 37.18 2.63 4.51
N GLY A 296 36.12 3.02 3.79
CA GLY A 296 36.22 3.58 2.43
C GLY A 296 36.56 2.52 1.36
N ALA A 297 36.47 2.93 0.10
CA ALA A 297 37.05 2.16 -1.00
C ALA A 297 38.56 2.08 -0.79
N THR A 298 39.12 0.90 -0.78
CA THR A 298 40.59 0.72 -0.86
C THR A 298 41.06 1.41 -2.12
N GLU A 299 42.20 2.09 -2.05
CA GLU A 299 42.83 2.93 -3.13
C GLU A 299 42.96 2.24 -4.51
N ALA A 300 42.57 0.96 -4.61
CA ALA A 300 42.57 0.15 -5.84
C ALA A 300 41.49 0.49 -6.85
N GLU A 301 40.37 1.14 -6.45
CA GLU A 301 39.26 1.48 -7.35
C GLU A 301 39.27 2.91 -7.88
N SER A 302 40.24 3.75 -7.43
CA SER A 302 40.38 5.13 -7.92
C SER A 302 41.34 5.26 -9.13
N GLN A 303 41.83 4.13 -9.69
CA GLN A 303 42.74 4.11 -10.83
C GLN A 303 42.25 3.26 -12.02
N ALA A 304 40.96 2.98 -12.14
CA ALA A 304 40.37 2.28 -13.30
C ALA A 304 39.43 3.20 -14.08
#